data_e5160e9da8fa949f6802e7e5852dd911
#
_entry.id   e5160e9da8fa949f6802e7e5852dd911
#
_cell.length_a   1.000
_cell.length_b   1.000
_cell.length_c   1.000
_cell.angle_alpha   90.00
_cell.angle_beta   90.00
_cell.angle_gamma   90.00
#
_symmetry.space_group_name_H-M   'P 1'
#
loop_
_entity.id
_entity.type
_entity.pdbx_description
1 polymer ?
#
loop_
_entity_poly.entity_id
_entity_poly.type
_entity_poly.pdbx_seq_one_letter_code
_entity_poly.pdbx_strand_id
1 'polypeptide(L)'
;MEKEKILFTSESVTEGHPDKMCDAISDAILDAIMKEDPMGRVACETATTTGLVLVMGEITTSAYVDIQKIVRDTVREIGYTRGKYGFDADTCAVITAIDEQSADIAMGVDKALEAKMGEDEIDAIGAGDQGMMFGYASNETEEYMPYAINMAHKLARQLTKVRKDGTLPYLRPDGKTQVTVEYSEEGKPIRIDAVVCSTQHDPEVTQEQIHEDIKKYVFDAIIPADMVDDDTKYFINPTGRFVIGGPHGDSGLTGRKIIVDTYGGAGRHGGGAFSGNDCTKVDRSAAYAARYVAKNIVAAGLADKCEIQLSYAIGVARPTSINVNTFGTGKVSDGKLVEIIRENFDLRPAGIIRMLDLRRPIYKQTAAYGHFGRTDVDLPWEKMDKVEDLKKYL
;
A
#
# COMPACT_ATOMS: atom_id res chain seq x y z
N MET A 1 0.26 40.04 -11.86
CA MET A 1 -0.23 38.99 -10.99
C MET A 1 0.64 37.75 -11.23
N GLU A 2 1.30 37.24 -10.23
CA GLU A 2 1.98 35.95 -10.36
C GLU A 2 0.94 34.91 -10.76
N LYS A 3 1.30 34.06 -11.72
CA LYS A 3 0.43 32.94 -12.15
C LYS A 3 0.31 31.97 -10.99
N GLU A 4 -0.90 31.57 -10.64
CA GLU A 4 -1.12 30.62 -9.55
C GLU A 4 -0.54 29.26 -9.94
N LYS A 5 0.19 28.64 -9.00
CA LYS A 5 0.85 27.34 -9.21
C LYS A 5 -0.16 26.21 -9.13
N ILE A 6 -0.01 25.21 -9.99
CA ILE A 6 -0.78 23.96 -9.91
C ILE A 6 -0.01 23.00 -9.00
N LEU A 7 -0.45 22.85 -7.75
CA LEU A 7 0.21 22.06 -6.73
C LEU A 7 -0.58 20.82 -6.38
N PHE A 8 0.12 19.69 -6.19
CA PHE A 8 -0.44 18.44 -5.71
C PHE A 8 0.45 17.84 -4.62
N THR A 9 -0.15 17.37 -3.53
CA THR A 9 0.56 16.91 -2.35
C THR A 9 0.18 15.47 -2.01
N SER A 10 1.19 14.64 -1.70
CA SER A 10 1.01 13.31 -1.13
C SER A 10 1.90 13.13 0.09
N GLU A 11 1.46 12.28 1.02
CA GLU A 11 2.22 11.91 2.21
C GLU A 11 2.55 10.40 2.24
N SER A 12 3.59 10.07 2.98
CA SER A 12 3.93 8.70 3.37
C SER A 12 4.35 8.66 4.83
N VAL A 13 4.39 7.46 5.38
CA VAL A 13 4.81 7.22 6.76
C VAL A 13 5.81 6.07 6.81
N THR A 14 6.64 6.04 7.86
CA THR A 14 7.57 4.94 8.09
C THR A 14 6.86 3.70 8.65
N GLU A 15 7.55 2.57 8.66
CA GLU A 15 7.08 1.32 9.25
C GLU A 15 6.75 1.42 10.75
N GLY A 16 7.35 2.40 11.45
CA GLY A 16 7.13 2.66 12.87
C GLY A 16 5.92 3.53 13.18
N HIS A 17 5.23 4.06 12.18
CA HIS A 17 3.94 4.71 12.39
C HIS A 17 2.93 3.70 12.96
N PRO A 18 2.12 4.05 13.98
CA PRO A 18 1.23 3.09 14.66
C PRO A 18 0.31 2.32 13.72
N ASP A 19 -0.31 2.98 12.74
CA ASP A 19 -1.18 2.31 11.76
C ASP A 19 -0.37 1.34 10.89
N LYS A 20 0.85 1.71 10.48
CA LYS A 20 1.71 0.84 9.66
C LYS A 20 2.30 -0.32 10.45
N MET A 21 2.55 -0.15 11.72
CA MET A 21 2.89 -1.26 12.60
C MET A 21 1.75 -2.28 12.66
N CYS A 22 0.50 -1.81 12.75
CA CYS A 22 -0.67 -2.69 12.72
C CYS A 22 -0.80 -3.44 11.39
N ASP A 23 -0.61 -2.75 10.27
CA ASP A 23 -0.59 -3.37 8.94
C ASP A 23 0.51 -4.45 8.83
N ALA A 24 1.71 -4.17 9.32
CA ALA A 24 2.82 -5.12 9.32
C ALA A 24 2.54 -6.36 10.16
N ILE A 25 1.94 -6.19 11.34
CA ILE A 25 1.55 -7.30 12.22
C ILE A 25 0.49 -8.17 11.55
N SER A 26 -0.57 -7.56 11.02
CA SER A 26 -1.65 -8.28 10.34
C SER A 26 -1.14 -9.08 9.13
N ASP A 27 -0.28 -8.49 8.31
CA ASP A 27 0.31 -9.18 7.17
C ASP A 27 1.39 -10.21 7.56
N ALA A 28 2.10 -10.01 8.65
CA ALA A 28 3.02 -11.03 9.17
C ALA A 28 2.28 -12.30 9.64
N ILE A 29 1.12 -12.14 10.25
CA ILE A 29 0.25 -13.27 10.64
C ILE A 29 -0.30 -13.95 9.39
N LEU A 30 -0.78 -13.19 8.41
CA LEU A 30 -1.23 -13.71 7.12
C LEU A 30 -0.14 -14.53 6.44
N ASP A 31 1.07 -14.00 6.30
CA ASP A 31 2.19 -14.69 5.66
C ASP A 31 2.58 -15.98 6.39
N ALA A 32 2.56 -15.97 7.71
CA ALA A 32 2.83 -17.17 8.51
C ALA A 32 1.80 -18.28 8.25
N ILE A 33 0.52 -17.92 8.12
CA ILE A 33 -0.56 -18.86 7.78
C ILE A 33 -0.38 -19.37 6.35
N MET A 34 -0.21 -18.46 5.39
CA MET A 34 -0.08 -18.79 3.96
C MET A 34 1.10 -19.72 3.66
N LYS A 35 2.16 -19.65 4.45
CA LYS A 35 3.33 -20.52 4.33
C LYS A 35 2.99 -22.01 4.60
N GLU A 36 2.10 -22.27 5.52
CA GLU A 36 1.71 -23.63 5.93
C GLU A 36 0.37 -24.06 5.33
N ASP A 37 -0.55 -23.11 5.14
CA ASP A 37 -1.88 -23.32 4.59
C ASP A 37 -2.22 -22.25 3.55
N PRO A 38 -1.82 -22.45 2.28
CA PRO A 38 -2.12 -21.50 1.20
C PRO A 38 -3.62 -21.30 0.93
N MET A 39 -4.47 -22.19 1.44
CA MET A 39 -5.93 -22.13 1.29
C MET A 39 -6.62 -21.47 2.50
N GLY A 40 -5.85 -21.10 3.52
CA GLY A 40 -6.37 -20.45 4.73
C GLY A 40 -7.18 -19.20 4.43
N ARG A 41 -8.24 -18.99 5.20
CA ARG A 41 -9.10 -17.80 5.13
C ARG A 41 -8.72 -16.87 6.27
N VAL A 42 -8.29 -15.66 5.94
CA VAL A 42 -7.74 -14.71 6.90
C VAL A 42 -8.33 -13.33 6.67
N ALA A 43 -8.94 -12.79 7.71
CA ALA A 43 -9.30 -11.40 7.86
C ALA A 43 -8.77 -10.96 9.22
N CYS A 44 -7.50 -10.54 9.27
CA CYS A 44 -6.79 -10.23 10.52
C CYS A 44 -6.61 -8.72 10.65
N GLU A 45 -7.12 -8.16 11.73
CA GLU A 45 -6.97 -6.77 12.08
C GLU A 45 -6.16 -6.61 13.36
N THR A 46 -5.41 -5.53 13.45
CA THR A 46 -4.59 -5.20 14.61
C THR A 46 -4.89 -3.79 15.07
N ALA A 47 -5.00 -3.61 16.37
CA ALA A 47 -5.04 -2.31 17.02
C ALA A 47 -3.87 -2.19 17.99
N THR A 48 -3.34 -0.98 18.15
CA THR A 48 -2.27 -0.69 19.10
C THR A 48 -2.50 0.63 19.80
N THR A 49 -2.07 0.69 21.03
CA THR A 49 -1.99 1.91 21.85
C THR A 49 -0.83 1.76 22.83
N THR A 50 -0.71 2.66 23.80
CA THR A 50 0.36 2.60 24.81
C THR A 50 0.45 1.19 25.45
N GLY A 51 1.57 0.51 25.24
CA GLY A 51 1.87 -0.77 25.87
C GLY A 51 1.00 -1.96 25.45
N LEU A 52 0.15 -1.85 24.42
CA LEU A 52 -0.82 -2.87 24.04
C LEU A 52 -0.85 -3.09 22.51
N VAL A 53 -0.90 -4.36 22.13
CA VAL A 53 -1.30 -4.82 20.79
C VAL A 53 -2.50 -5.75 20.94
N LEU A 54 -3.59 -5.46 20.26
CA LEU A 54 -4.78 -6.31 20.13
C LEU A 54 -4.85 -6.84 18.70
N VAL A 55 -4.85 -8.18 18.55
CA VAL A 55 -5.07 -8.86 17.27
C VAL A 55 -6.45 -9.46 17.28
N MET A 56 -7.27 -9.14 16.28
CA MET A 56 -8.66 -9.56 16.21
C MET A 56 -9.04 -9.91 14.76
N GLY A 57 -10.17 -10.54 14.57
CA GLY A 57 -10.70 -10.88 13.26
C GLY A 57 -11.13 -12.32 13.13
N GLU A 58 -11.32 -12.78 11.89
CA GLU A 58 -11.78 -14.11 11.55
C GLU A 58 -10.70 -14.87 10.79
N ILE A 59 -10.30 -16.02 11.31
CA ILE A 59 -9.29 -16.89 10.72
C ILE A 59 -9.78 -18.33 10.71
N THR A 60 -9.84 -18.93 9.51
CA THR A 60 -10.12 -20.35 9.35
C THR A 60 -8.92 -20.98 8.63
N THR A 61 -8.17 -21.81 9.31
CA THR A 61 -6.95 -22.43 8.80
C THR A 61 -6.64 -23.74 9.49
N SER A 62 -5.92 -24.62 8.78
CA SER A 62 -5.32 -25.82 9.35
C SER A 62 -3.94 -25.57 9.98
N ALA A 63 -3.35 -24.40 9.73
CA ALA A 63 -2.04 -24.04 10.27
C ALA A 63 -2.12 -23.62 11.74
N TYR A 64 -1.06 -23.92 12.49
CA TYR A 64 -0.82 -23.34 13.80
C TYR A 64 0.23 -22.27 13.72
N VAL A 65 -0.09 -21.06 14.18
CA VAL A 65 0.85 -19.94 14.23
C VAL A 65 0.90 -19.34 15.63
N ASP A 66 2.09 -19.03 16.10
CA ASP A 66 2.31 -18.34 17.37
C ASP A 66 2.16 -16.82 17.17
N ILE A 67 0.93 -16.35 17.35
CA ILE A 67 0.58 -14.94 17.14
C ILE A 67 1.39 -14.03 18.04
N GLN A 68 1.57 -14.38 19.32
CA GLN A 68 2.35 -13.55 20.23
C GLN A 68 3.79 -13.38 19.77
N LYS A 69 4.42 -14.48 19.32
CA LYS A 69 5.77 -14.44 18.80
C LYS A 69 5.86 -13.57 17.53
N ILE A 70 4.91 -13.74 16.61
CA ILE A 70 4.86 -12.96 15.36
C ILE A 70 4.73 -11.46 15.65
N VAL A 71 3.84 -11.08 16.56
CA VAL A 71 3.66 -9.68 17.00
C VAL A 71 4.97 -9.12 17.54
N ARG A 72 5.60 -9.81 18.51
CA ARG A 72 6.84 -9.34 19.15
C ARG A 72 7.98 -9.23 18.17
N ASP A 73 8.15 -10.22 17.30
CA ASP A 73 9.20 -10.22 16.26
C ASP A 73 8.99 -9.05 15.29
N THR A 74 7.76 -8.80 14.85
CA THR A 74 7.44 -7.68 13.96
C THR A 74 7.73 -6.32 14.62
N VAL A 75 7.29 -6.14 15.86
CA VAL A 75 7.56 -4.90 16.63
C VAL A 75 9.07 -4.69 16.83
N ARG A 76 9.81 -5.77 17.09
CA ARG A 76 11.27 -5.74 17.25
C ARG A 76 11.99 -5.38 15.96
N GLU A 77 11.59 -5.96 14.83
CA GLU A 77 12.12 -5.64 13.49
C GLU A 77 11.91 -4.15 13.14
N ILE A 78 10.76 -3.58 13.49
CA ILE A 78 10.45 -2.16 13.30
C ILE A 78 11.40 -1.28 14.13
N GLY A 79 11.79 -1.74 15.33
CA GLY A 79 12.77 -1.05 16.17
C GLY A 79 12.25 -0.53 17.51
N TYR A 80 11.05 -0.92 17.93
CA TYR A 80 10.57 -0.65 19.30
C TYR A 80 11.14 -1.70 20.26
N THR A 81 12.37 -1.50 20.69
CA THR A 81 13.17 -2.46 21.45
C THR A 81 13.55 -1.99 22.84
N ARG A 82 13.08 -0.83 23.26
CA ARG A 82 13.43 -0.21 24.56
C ARG A 82 12.24 0.50 25.17
N GLY A 83 12.00 0.27 26.46
CA GLY A 83 10.94 0.95 27.20
C GLY A 83 11.02 2.49 27.14
N LYS A 84 12.21 3.08 26.97
CA LYS A 84 12.39 4.53 26.80
C LYS A 84 11.74 5.10 25.54
N TYR A 85 11.42 4.25 24.56
CA TYR A 85 10.67 4.64 23.35
C TYR A 85 9.17 4.73 23.59
N GLY A 86 8.70 4.34 24.79
CA GLY A 86 7.30 4.32 25.15
C GLY A 86 6.56 3.07 24.65
N PHE A 87 7.23 2.21 23.89
CA PHE A 87 6.72 0.92 23.39
C PHE A 87 7.89 -0.06 23.23
N ASP A 88 7.69 -1.30 23.63
CA ASP A 88 8.76 -2.30 23.69
C ASP A 88 8.22 -3.67 23.31
N ALA A 89 8.84 -4.33 22.34
CA ALA A 89 8.48 -5.64 21.83
C ALA A 89 8.43 -6.73 22.91
N ASP A 90 9.30 -6.65 23.92
CA ASP A 90 9.43 -7.69 24.95
C ASP A 90 8.39 -7.51 26.08
N THR A 91 7.96 -6.28 26.34
CA THR A 91 7.12 -5.94 27.52
C THR A 91 5.70 -5.50 27.18
N CYS A 92 5.38 -5.21 25.92
CA CYS A 92 4.01 -4.86 25.53
C CYS A 92 3.04 -6.04 25.78
N ALA A 93 1.80 -5.73 26.15
CA ALA A 93 0.73 -6.71 26.20
C ALA A 93 0.32 -7.11 24.79
N VAL A 94 0.08 -8.40 24.57
CA VAL A 94 -0.47 -8.93 23.31
C VAL A 94 -1.74 -9.69 23.66
N ILE A 95 -2.87 -9.21 23.14
CA ILE A 95 -4.20 -9.80 23.35
C ILE A 95 -4.73 -10.27 22.01
N THR A 96 -5.40 -11.41 21.99
CA THR A 96 -6.03 -11.97 20.79
C THR A 96 -7.52 -12.15 21.00
N ALA A 97 -8.32 -11.80 19.98
CA ALA A 97 -9.76 -12.01 19.89
C ALA A 97 -10.07 -12.47 18.46
N ILE A 98 -9.90 -13.76 18.20
CA ILE A 98 -9.99 -14.36 16.87
C ILE A 98 -11.06 -15.44 16.89
N ASP A 99 -11.99 -15.36 15.92
CA ASP A 99 -13.04 -16.32 15.67
C ASP A 99 -12.85 -17.03 14.33
N GLU A 100 -13.61 -18.08 14.07
CA GLU A 100 -13.70 -18.70 12.75
C GLU A 100 -14.60 -17.88 11.82
N GLN A 101 -14.36 -17.97 10.50
CA GLN A 101 -15.22 -17.33 9.51
C GLN A 101 -16.67 -17.84 9.62
N SER A 102 -17.64 -16.92 9.52
CA SER A 102 -19.06 -17.26 9.52
C SER A 102 -19.41 -18.28 8.42
N ALA A 103 -20.16 -19.31 8.78
CA ALA A 103 -20.66 -20.31 7.84
C ALA A 103 -21.55 -19.70 6.72
N ASP A 104 -22.27 -18.62 7.02
CA ASP A 104 -23.12 -17.93 6.05
C ASP A 104 -22.28 -17.24 4.95
N ILE A 105 -21.15 -16.63 5.33
CA ILE A 105 -20.21 -16.03 4.40
C ILE A 105 -19.52 -17.13 3.57
N ALA A 106 -19.09 -18.22 4.21
CA ALA A 106 -18.42 -19.33 3.53
C ALA A 106 -19.28 -19.95 2.42
N MET A 107 -20.59 -20.09 2.62
CA MET A 107 -21.50 -20.63 1.59
C MET A 107 -21.54 -19.81 0.29
N GLY A 108 -21.39 -18.49 0.38
CA GLY A 108 -21.37 -17.60 -0.79
C GLY A 108 -20.02 -17.56 -1.49
N VAL A 109 -18.94 -17.71 -0.73
CA VAL A 109 -17.56 -17.59 -1.23
C VAL A 109 -17.04 -18.92 -1.78
N ASP A 110 -17.35 -20.04 -1.11
CA ASP A 110 -16.82 -21.36 -1.48
C ASP A 110 -17.48 -21.94 -2.74
N LYS A 111 -18.67 -21.48 -3.09
CA LYS A 111 -19.35 -21.86 -4.33
C LYS A 111 -20.11 -20.67 -4.92
N ALA A 112 -19.52 -20.02 -5.90
CA ALA A 112 -20.13 -18.89 -6.61
C ALA A 112 -21.47 -19.23 -7.24
N LEU A 113 -22.26 -18.20 -7.52
CA LEU A 113 -23.56 -18.30 -8.17
C LEU A 113 -23.41 -18.97 -9.54
N GLU A 114 -22.42 -18.60 -10.33
CA GLU A 114 -22.12 -19.13 -11.65
C GLU A 114 -21.82 -20.63 -11.61
N ALA A 115 -21.04 -21.09 -10.62
CA ALA A 115 -20.74 -22.51 -10.42
C ALA A 115 -21.98 -23.33 -10.02
N LYS A 116 -22.95 -22.70 -9.34
CA LYS A 116 -24.24 -23.34 -9.04
C LYS A 116 -25.12 -23.49 -10.27
N MET A 117 -24.86 -22.68 -11.30
CA MET A 117 -25.57 -22.72 -12.59
C MET A 117 -24.87 -23.63 -13.64
N GLY A 118 -23.74 -24.27 -13.30
CA GLY A 118 -23.03 -25.22 -14.14
C GLY A 118 -22.03 -24.59 -15.12
N GLU A 119 -21.54 -23.40 -14.80
CA GLU A 119 -20.49 -22.74 -15.58
C GLU A 119 -19.06 -23.21 -15.18
N ASP A 120 -18.02 -22.63 -15.77
CA ASP A 120 -16.61 -23.04 -15.72
C ASP A 120 -16.07 -23.26 -14.28
N GLU A 121 -15.07 -24.12 -14.10
CA GLU A 121 -14.38 -24.37 -12.82
C GLU A 121 -13.74 -23.10 -12.21
N ILE A 122 -13.36 -22.13 -13.04
CA ILE A 122 -12.82 -20.84 -12.58
C ILE A 122 -13.91 -19.96 -11.94
N ASP A 123 -15.17 -20.23 -12.24
CA ASP A 123 -16.31 -19.60 -11.57
C ASP A 123 -16.62 -20.24 -10.19
N ALA A 124 -15.78 -21.17 -9.70
CA ALA A 124 -16.02 -21.85 -8.43
C ALA A 124 -15.96 -20.92 -7.22
N ILE A 125 -15.11 -19.87 -7.25
CA ILE A 125 -14.95 -18.94 -6.14
C ILE A 125 -15.68 -17.64 -6.45
N GLY A 126 -16.69 -17.32 -5.62
CA GLY A 126 -17.36 -16.02 -5.65
C GLY A 126 -16.56 -14.94 -4.93
N ALA A 127 -16.87 -13.68 -5.21
CA ALA A 127 -16.31 -12.57 -4.45
C ALA A 127 -16.68 -12.68 -2.96
N GLY A 128 -15.70 -12.43 -2.09
CA GLY A 128 -15.88 -12.53 -0.64
C GLY A 128 -16.77 -11.44 -0.03
N ASP A 129 -16.96 -10.36 -0.77
CA ASP A 129 -17.83 -9.25 -0.40
C ASP A 129 -18.29 -8.49 -1.66
N GLN A 130 -19.27 -7.63 -1.49
CA GLN A 130 -19.55 -6.55 -2.44
C GLN A 130 -18.47 -5.48 -2.31
N GLY A 131 -18.25 -4.69 -3.37
CA GLY A 131 -17.36 -3.55 -3.29
C GLY A 131 -16.94 -3.01 -4.63
N MET A 132 -16.20 -1.91 -4.58
CA MET A 132 -15.52 -1.33 -5.73
C MET A 132 -14.04 -1.17 -5.41
N MET A 133 -13.19 -1.40 -6.40
CA MET A 133 -11.73 -1.31 -6.29
C MET A 133 -11.21 -0.48 -7.43
N PHE A 134 -10.13 0.24 -7.18
CA PHE A 134 -9.49 1.10 -8.18
C PHE A 134 -8.04 0.67 -8.40
N GLY A 135 -7.61 0.76 -9.66
CA GLY A 135 -6.22 0.76 -10.06
C GLY A 135 -5.88 2.03 -10.80
N TYR A 136 -4.62 2.44 -10.73
CA TYR A 136 -4.13 3.63 -11.39
C TYR A 136 -2.69 3.43 -11.86
N ALA A 137 -2.35 4.08 -12.97
CA ALA A 137 -0.99 4.22 -13.44
C ALA A 137 -0.85 5.53 -14.23
N SER A 138 0.35 6.12 -14.19
CA SER A 138 0.72 7.26 -15.02
C SER A 138 2.16 7.14 -15.49
N ASN A 139 2.51 7.83 -16.56
CA ASN A 139 3.89 7.87 -17.07
C ASN A 139 4.74 8.98 -16.44
N GLU A 140 4.34 9.46 -15.25
CA GLU A 140 5.07 10.52 -14.54
C GLU A 140 6.43 10.04 -13.99
N THR A 141 6.54 8.76 -13.68
CA THR A 141 7.74 8.12 -13.14
C THR A 141 8.02 6.81 -13.85
N GLU A 142 9.25 6.30 -13.74
CA GLU A 142 9.64 4.99 -14.29
C GLU A 142 8.84 3.83 -13.68
N GLU A 143 8.38 4.01 -12.44
CA GLU A 143 7.55 3.05 -11.72
C GLU A 143 6.06 3.11 -12.13
N TYR A 144 5.70 4.01 -13.06
CA TYR A 144 4.32 4.27 -13.46
C TYR A 144 3.41 4.70 -12.30
N MET A 145 3.97 5.47 -11.39
CA MET A 145 3.31 6.03 -10.21
C MET A 145 3.20 7.55 -10.29
N PRO A 146 2.21 8.16 -9.60
CA PRO A 146 2.19 9.61 -9.38
C PRO A 146 3.47 10.08 -8.69
N TYR A 147 4.04 11.20 -9.13
CA TYR A 147 5.34 11.65 -8.65
C TYR A 147 5.36 11.93 -7.15
N ALA A 148 4.32 12.61 -6.63
CA ALA A 148 4.28 13.02 -5.23
C ALA A 148 4.32 11.84 -4.25
N ILE A 149 3.47 10.83 -4.44
CA ILE A 149 3.46 9.64 -3.55
C ILE A 149 4.71 8.79 -3.73
N ASN A 150 5.20 8.64 -4.96
CA ASN A 150 6.41 7.87 -5.23
C ASN A 150 7.62 8.48 -4.50
N MET A 151 7.77 9.81 -4.56
CA MET A 151 8.82 10.52 -3.86
C MET A 151 8.64 10.46 -2.34
N ALA A 152 7.43 10.64 -1.83
CA ALA A 152 7.15 10.54 -0.39
C ALA A 152 7.52 9.16 0.17
N HIS A 153 7.23 8.09 -0.56
CA HIS A 153 7.65 6.73 -0.17
C HIS A 153 9.17 6.56 -0.18
N LYS A 154 9.85 7.06 -1.20
CA LYS A 154 11.32 6.99 -1.29
C LYS A 154 11.98 7.71 -0.12
N LEU A 155 11.46 8.87 0.27
CA LEU A 155 11.94 9.63 1.43
C LEU A 155 11.66 8.89 2.75
N ALA A 156 10.47 8.34 2.96
CA ALA A 156 10.14 7.57 4.15
C ALA A 156 11.01 6.31 4.30
N ARG A 157 11.28 5.64 3.19
CA ARG A 157 12.19 4.47 3.16
C ARG A 157 13.64 4.86 3.48
N GLN A 158 14.11 5.97 2.93
CA GLN A 158 15.44 6.49 3.22
C GLN A 158 15.58 6.88 4.70
N LEU A 159 14.54 7.51 5.28
CA LEU A 159 14.51 7.84 6.71
C LEU A 159 14.68 6.58 7.58
N THR A 160 13.97 5.52 7.26
CA THR A 160 14.11 4.23 7.95
C THR A 160 15.49 3.59 7.72
N LYS A 161 16.01 3.68 6.50
CA LYS A 161 17.35 3.14 6.17
C LYS A 161 18.44 3.78 7.03
N VAL A 162 18.51 5.12 7.08
CA VAL A 162 19.56 5.81 7.84
C VAL A 162 19.43 5.61 9.35
N ARG A 163 18.23 5.30 9.85
CA ARG A 163 18.03 4.86 11.23
C ARG A 163 18.59 3.47 11.47
N LYS A 164 18.22 2.50 10.62
CA LYS A 164 18.56 1.08 10.81
C LYS A 164 20.02 0.78 10.54
N ASP A 165 20.65 1.45 9.60
CA ASP A 165 22.09 1.25 9.30
C ASP A 165 23.04 2.01 10.25
N GLY A 166 22.49 2.78 11.18
CA GLY A 166 23.26 3.52 12.19
C GLY A 166 23.86 4.83 11.69
N THR A 167 23.54 5.30 10.49
CA THR A 167 23.95 6.62 10.00
C THR A 167 23.42 7.72 10.89
N LEU A 168 22.13 7.64 11.28
CA LEU A 168 21.48 8.54 12.23
C LEU A 168 20.90 7.74 13.42
N PRO A 169 21.75 7.36 14.39
CA PRO A 169 21.38 6.41 15.45
C PRO A 169 20.41 6.99 16.49
N TYR A 170 20.22 8.30 16.51
CA TYR A 170 19.27 9.00 17.40
C TYR A 170 17.83 8.97 16.89
N LEU A 171 17.59 8.54 15.64
CA LEU A 171 16.25 8.40 15.09
C LEU A 171 15.51 7.24 15.76
N ARG A 172 14.21 7.46 15.99
CA ARG A 172 13.27 6.45 16.46
C ARG A 172 12.33 6.02 15.33
N PRO A 173 11.57 4.92 15.49
CA PRO A 173 10.87 4.30 14.38
C PRO A 173 9.76 5.12 13.72
N ASP A 174 9.07 6.01 14.46
CA ASP A 174 7.94 6.78 13.94
C ASP A 174 8.41 7.97 13.10
N GLY A 175 7.77 8.17 11.96
CA GLY A 175 8.05 9.28 11.07
C GLY A 175 7.08 9.41 9.92
N LYS A 176 7.02 10.62 9.36
CA LYS A 176 6.18 10.99 8.22
C LYS A 176 6.96 11.79 7.21
N THR A 177 6.61 11.65 5.95
CA THR A 177 7.11 12.48 4.86
C THR A 177 5.95 13.01 4.03
N GLN A 178 6.11 14.18 3.44
CA GLN A 178 5.11 14.78 2.56
C GLN A 178 5.83 15.54 1.45
N VAL A 179 5.33 15.42 0.23
CA VAL A 179 5.91 16.09 -0.94
C VAL A 179 4.81 16.83 -1.69
N THR A 180 5.05 18.12 -1.92
CA THR A 180 4.20 18.97 -2.78
C THR A 180 4.92 19.21 -4.09
N VAL A 181 4.29 18.80 -5.17
CA VAL A 181 4.81 18.88 -6.55
C VAL A 181 4.07 19.95 -7.32
N GLU A 182 4.80 20.79 -8.04
CA GLU A 182 4.25 21.72 -9.02
C GLU A 182 4.15 21.05 -10.39
N TYR A 183 2.97 21.18 -11.01
CA TYR A 183 2.67 20.62 -12.32
C TYR A 183 2.54 21.71 -13.37
N SER A 184 2.89 21.38 -14.61
CA SER A 184 2.58 22.20 -15.76
C SER A 184 1.07 22.15 -16.09
N GLU A 185 0.60 23.00 -16.98
CA GLU A 185 -0.80 22.99 -17.46
C GLU A 185 -1.15 21.68 -18.20
N GLU A 186 -0.14 21.03 -18.77
CA GLU A 186 -0.28 19.72 -19.43
C GLU A 186 -0.26 18.55 -18.42
N GLY A 187 -0.15 18.84 -17.11
CA GLY A 187 -0.17 17.85 -16.05
C GLY A 187 1.14 17.08 -15.87
N LYS A 188 2.28 17.68 -16.25
CA LYS A 188 3.61 17.08 -16.01
C LYS A 188 4.24 17.65 -14.74
N PRO A 189 4.87 16.81 -13.90
CA PRO A 189 5.63 17.31 -12.75
C PRO A 189 6.83 18.12 -13.22
N ILE A 190 7.02 19.32 -12.69
CA ILE A 190 8.09 20.25 -13.11
C ILE A 190 9.08 20.56 -11.99
N ARG A 191 8.66 20.61 -10.73
CA ARG A 191 9.52 20.84 -9.56
C ARG A 191 8.82 20.43 -8.27
N ILE A 192 9.59 20.31 -7.22
CA ILE A 192 9.09 20.13 -5.85
C ILE A 192 8.98 21.51 -5.20
N ASP A 193 7.77 21.90 -4.80
CA ASP A 193 7.51 23.16 -4.11
C ASP A 193 7.78 23.09 -2.61
N ALA A 194 7.45 21.95 -1.98
CA ALA A 194 7.69 21.76 -0.55
C ALA A 194 7.95 20.29 -0.20
N VAL A 195 8.81 20.07 0.80
CA VAL A 195 9.08 18.78 1.41
C VAL A 195 8.92 18.89 2.91
N VAL A 196 8.19 17.97 3.52
CA VAL A 196 8.01 17.87 4.97
C VAL A 196 8.57 16.53 5.44
N CYS A 197 9.32 16.56 6.53
CA CYS A 197 9.71 15.37 7.29
C CYS A 197 9.48 15.61 8.77
N SER A 198 8.69 14.77 9.40
CA SER A 198 8.55 14.70 10.85
C SER A 198 9.07 13.35 11.31
N THR A 199 10.06 13.35 12.19
CA THR A 199 10.68 12.12 12.66
C THR A 199 10.86 12.11 14.17
N GLN A 200 10.50 10.98 14.77
CA GLN A 200 10.77 10.71 16.19
C GLN A 200 12.27 10.58 16.42
N HIS A 201 12.74 11.10 17.55
CA HIS A 201 14.17 11.16 17.87
C HIS A 201 14.44 11.03 19.37
N ASP A 202 15.68 10.74 19.74
CA ASP A 202 16.16 10.76 21.11
C ASP A 202 16.14 12.21 21.66
N PRO A 203 15.93 12.41 22.98
CA PRO A 203 15.77 13.75 23.56
C PRO A 203 17.05 14.59 23.60
N GLU A 204 18.22 13.97 23.46
CA GLU A 204 19.52 14.62 23.58
C GLU A 204 19.99 15.31 22.29
N VAL A 205 19.45 14.94 21.11
CA VAL A 205 19.82 15.55 19.83
C VAL A 205 19.18 16.94 19.68
N THR A 206 19.91 17.89 19.13
CA THR A 206 19.40 19.25 18.89
C THR A 206 18.57 19.32 17.60
N GLN A 207 17.68 20.29 17.50
CA GLN A 207 16.89 20.50 16.28
C GLN A 207 17.77 20.89 15.09
N GLU A 208 18.81 21.68 15.33
CA GLU A 208 19.79 22.09 14.31
C GLU A 208 20.44 20.84 13.68
N GLN A 209 20.89 19.89 14.53
CA GLN A 209 21.49 18.64 14.06
C GLN A 209 20.49 17.79 13.25
N ILE A 210 19.25 17.71 13.70
CA ILE A 210 18.20 16.98 12.97
C ILE A 210 17.95 17.62 11.59
N HIS A 211 17.87 18.96 11.53
CA HIS A 211 17.66 19.69 10.28
C HIS A 211 18.80 19.46 9.28
N GLU A 212 20.05 19.59 9.71
CA GLU A 212 21.21 19.35 8.86
C GLU A 212 21.27 17.90 8.36
N ASP A 213 21.08 16.95 9.25
CA ASP A 213 21.18 15.52 8.94
C ASP A 213 20.04 15.05 8.02
N ILE A 214 18.80 15.43 8.29
CA ILE A 214 17.66 15.06 7.43
C ILE A 214 17.80 15.69 6.05
N LYS A 215 18.22 16.97 5.98
CA LYS A 215 18.49 17.62 4.69
C LYS A 215 19.53 16.82 3.90
N LYS A 216 20.67 16.50 4.52
CA LYS A 216 21.80 15.83 3.86
C LYS A 216 21.56 14.36 3.56
N TYR A 217 21.12 13.59 4.54
CA TYR A 217 21.08 12.12 4.44
C TYR A 217 19.74 11.56 3.95
N VAL A 218 18.68 12.37 3.94
CA VAL A 218 17.36 11.97 3.46
C VAL A 218 16.98 12.75 2.22
N PHE A 219 16.86 14.06 2.27
CA PHE A 219 16.39 14.87 1.14
C PHE A 219 17.39 14.87 -0.02
N ASP A 220 18.61 15.31 0.22
CA ASP A 220 19.63 15.43 -0.83
C ASP A 220 20.10 14.07 -1.36
N ALA A 221 19.92 13.00 -0.57
CA ALA A 221 20.23 11.64 -0.99
C ALA A 221 19.22 11.04 -1.97
N ILE A 222 17.98 11.54 -2.00
CA ILE A 222 16.86 10.92 -2.72
C ILE A 222 16.27 11.84 -3.79
N ILE A 223 16.14 13.14 -3.48
CA ILE A 223 15.50 14.08 -4.39
C ILE A 223 16.47 14.46 -5.53
N PRO A 224 16.06 14.29 -6.79
CA PRO A 224 16.87 14.75 -7.92
C PRO A 224 17.13 16.27 -7.86
N ALA A 225 18.36 16.68 -8.13
CA ALA A 225 18.76 18.09 -8.03
C ALA A 225 18.04 19.02 -9.01
N ASP A 226 17.59 18.48 -10.14
CA ASP A 226 16.81 19.21 -11.17
C ASP A 226 15.34 19.39 -10.80
N MET A 227 14.87 18.76 -9.71
CA MET A 227 13.49 18.91 -9.20
C MET A 227 13.37 19.92 -8.07
N VAL A 228 14.45 20.53 -7.64
CA VAL A 228 14.46 21.54 -6.56
C VAL A 228 15.17 22.82 -7.01
N ASP A 229 14.82 23.93 -6.41
CA ASP A 229 15.41 25.24 -6.63
C ASP A 229 15.44 26.08 -5.33
N ASP A 230 15.84 27.35 -5.45
CA ASP A 230 15.96 28.27 -4.29
C ASP A 230 14.59 28.57 -3.63
N ASP A 231 13.48 28.36 -4.33
CA ASP A 231 12.12 28.55 -3.83
C ASP A 231 11.54 27.30 -3.17
N THR A 232 12.22 26.18 -3.24
CA THR A 232 11.78 24.93 -2.60
C THR A 232 11.82 25.04 -1.07
N LYS A 233 10.69 24.76 -0.43
CA LYS A 233 10.52 24.85 1.02
C LYS A 233 10.81 23.53 1.70
N TYR A 234 11.59 23.56 2.78
CA TYR A 234 11.92 22.38 3.59
C TYR A 234 11.40 22.57 5.02
N PHE A 235 10.54 21.64 5.44
CA PHE A 235 9.97 21.61 6.80
C PHE A 235 10.43 20.34 7.50
N ILE A 236 11.33 20.46 8.46
CA ILE A 236 11.88 19.33 9.24
C ILE A 236 11.50 19.53 10.69
N ASN A 237 10.72 18.60 11.27
CA ASN A 237 10.18 18.71 12.62
C ASN A 237 9.68 20.14 12.96
N PRO A 238 8.72 20.69 12.19
CA PRO A 238 8.34 22.09 12.34
C PRO A 238 7.73 22.43 13.71
N THR A 239 7.27 21.44 14.46
CA THR A 239 6.80 21.59 15.85
C THR A 239 7.96 21.57 16.86
N GLY A 240 9.19 21.30 16.42
CA GLY A 240 10.38 21.18 17.23
C GLY A 240 10.57 19.76 17.76
N ARG A 241 10.18 19.49 19.00
CA ARG A 241 10.44 18.21 19.68
C ARG A 241 9.46 17.11 19.27
N PHE A 242 9.99 15.95 18.84
CA PHE A 242 9.20 14.75 18.56
C PHE A 242 9.86 13.51 19.20
N VAL A 243 9.86 13.47 20.53
CA VAL A 243 10.41 12.35 21.33
C VAL A 243 9.33 11.33 21.64
N ILE A 244 8.12 11.78 21.98
CA ILE A 244 6.96 10.92 22.19
C ILE A 244 6.32 10.64 20.81
N GLY A 245 6.30 9.38 20.43
CA GLY A 245 5.75 8.92 19.14
C GLY A 245 5.45 7.42 19.17
N GLY A 246 5.12 6.86 18.01
CA GLY A 246 4.66 5.49 17.92
C GLY A 246 3.36 5.25 18.69
N PRO A 247 3.08 4.00 19.13
CA PRO A 247 1.85 3.68 19.86
C PRO A 247 1.69 4.41 21.20
N HIS A 248 2.78 4.94 21.75
CA HIS A 248 2.73 5.79 22.96
C HIS A 248 2.17 7.18 22.66
N GLY A 249 2.41 7.69 21.47
CA GLY A 249 1.94 9.02 21.04
C GLY A 249 0.54 9.01 20.45
N ASP A 250 0.20 7.97 19.69
CA ASP A 250 -1.08 7.84 19.00
C ASP A 250 -1.46 6.36 18.79
N SER A 251 -2.75 6.06 18.80
CA SER A 251 -3.25 4.73 18.54
C SER A 251 -3.14 4.36 17.07
N GLY A 252 -2.93 3.09 16.77
CA GLY A 252 -2.90 2.55 15.42
C GLY A 252 -3.96 1.49 15.17
N LEU A 253 -4.36 1.36 13.92
CA LEU A 253 -5.29 0.35 13.43
C LEU A 253 -4.90 -0.09 12.02
N THR A 254 -5.06 -1.38 11.74
CA THR A 254 -4.95 -1.91 10.37
C THR A 254 -5.91 -1.18 9.43
N GLY A 255 -5.43 -0.81 8.25
CA GLY A 255 -6.27 -0.22 7.20
C GLY A 255 -6.62 1.25 7.37
N ARG A 256 -5.85 2.02 8.17
CA ARG A 256 -6.06 3.47 8.32
C ARG A 256 -5.12 4.33 7.49
N LYS A 257 -4.28 3.73 6.64
CA LYS A 257 -3.37 4.43 5.73
C LYS A 257 -3.60 4.03 4.27
N ILE A 258 -4.87 3.82 3.90
CA ILE A 258 -5.27 3.28 2.59
C ILE A 258 -4.88 4.17 1.41
N ILE A 259 -4.80 5.46 1.59
CA ILE A 259 -4.36 6.41 0.55
C ILE A 259 -2.83 6.40 0.43
N VAL A 260 -2.11 6.28 1.54
CA VAL A 260 -0.65 6.05 1.56
C VAL A 260 -0.31 4.71 0.90
N ASP A 261 -1.10 3.68 1.14
CA ASP A 261 -0.92 2.35 0.56
C ASP A 261 -1.07 2.32 -0.97
N THR A 262 -1.77 3.28 -1.54
CA THR A 262 -2.15 3.28 -2.95
C THR A 262 -1.52 4.43 -3.74
N TYR A 263 -2.25 5.47 -4.07
CA TYR A 263 -1.80 6.47 -5.05
C TYR A 263 -1.67 7.89 -4.49
N GLY A 264 -1.71 8.05 -3.16
CA GLY A 264 -1.51 9.36 -2.52
C GLY A 264 -2.56 10.41 -2.87
N GLY A 265 -3.75 9.98 -3.29
CA GLY A 265 -4.86 10.87 -3.69
C GLY A 265 -4.95 11.14 -5.18
N ALA A 266 -3.97 10.74 -6.00
CA ALA A 266 -4.01 10.94 -7.46
C ALA A 266 -5.01 9.99 -8.15
N GLY A 267 -5.15 8.76 -7.65
CA GLY A 267 -6.17 7.80 -8.04
C GLY A 267 -7.24 7.67 -6.98
N ARG A 268 -8.46 7.33 -7.38
CA ARG A 268 -9.57 7.05 -6.44
C ARG A 268 -9.29 5.78 -5.64
N HIS A 269 -10.05 5.62 -4.55
CA HIS A 269 -9.98 4.45 -3.68
C HIS A 269 -11.38 3.94 -3.36
N GLY A 270 -11.54 2.61 -3.31
CA GLY A 270 -12.83 1.98 -3.02
C GLY A 270 -13.18 1.92 -1.53
N GLY A 271 -12.21 2.18 -0.65
CA GLY A 271 -12.38 2.20 0.80
C GLY A 271 -11.92 0.94 1.52
N GLY A 272 -11.71 -0.19 0.83
CA GLY A 272 -11.27 -1.45 1.41
C GLY A 272 -9.79 -1.43 1.83
N ALA A 273 -9.48 -1.95 3.01
CA ALA A 273 -8.12 -2.16 3.49
C ALA A 273 -7.49 -3.40 2.83
N PHE A 274 -6.16 -3.41 2.73
CA PHE A 274 -5.42 -4.54 2.14
C PHE A 274 -4.85 -5.46 3.21
N SER A 275 -4.05 -4.91 4.13
CA SER A 275 -3.31 -5.70 5.12
C SER A 275 -4.22 -6.57 5.98
N GLY A 276 -3.78 -7.79 6.25
CA GLY A 276 -4.53 -8.78 7.02
C GLY A 276 -5.54 -9.61 6.22
N ASN A 277 -5.84 -9.22 4.97
CA ASN A 277 -6.76 -9.94 4.09
C ASN A 277 -6.02 -10.95 3.20
N ASP A 278 -6.50 -12.20 3.17
CA ASP A 278 -6.05 -13.19 2.19
C ASP A 278 -6.56 -12.86 0.77
N CYS A 279 -6.03 -13.52 -0.23
CA CYS A 279 -6.28 -13.23 -1.64
C CYS A 279 -7.72 -13.49 -2.12
N THR A 280 -8.59 -14.12 -1.32
CA THR A 280 -10.01 -14.28 -1.65
C THR A 280 -10.82 -13.02 -1.38
N LYS A 281 -10.28 -12.07 -0.60
CA LYS A 281 -10.89 -10.77 -0.37
C LYS A 281 -10.57 -9.84 -1.54
N VAL A 282 -11.59 -9.52 -2.32
CA VAL A 282 -11.47 -8.71 -3.54
C VAL A 282 -11.01 -7.27 -3.28
N ASP A 283 -11.24 -6.73 -2.09
CA ASP A 283 -10.70 -5.42 -1.68
C ASP A 283 -9.18 -5.37 -1.89
N ARG A 284 -8.47 -6.46 -1.62
CA ARG A 284 -7.04 -6.58 -1.86
C ARG A 284 -6.72 -7.10 -3.25
N SER A 285 -7.19 -8.27 -3.60
CA SER A 285 -6.81 -8.96 -4.85
C SER A 285 -7.24 -8.22 -6.10
N ALA A 286 -8.45 -7.67 -6.13
CA ALA A 286 -8.93 -6.92 -7.29
C ALA A 286 -8.31 -5.52 -7.40
N ALA A 287 -7.93 -4.88 -6.29
CA ALA A 287 -7.13 -3.66 -6.34
C ALA A 287 -5.74 -3.91 -6.94
N TYR A 288 -5.11 -5.03 -6.61
CA TYR A 288 -3.84 -5.46 -7.23
C TYR A 288 -4.01 -5.76 -8.71
N ALA A 289 -5.08 -6.48 -9.10
CA ALA A 289 -5.39 -6.74 -10.50
C ALA A 289 -5.67 -5.44 -11.28
N ALA A 290 -6.41 -4.51 -10.70
CA ALA A 290 -6.67 -3.23 -11.32
C ALA A 290 -5.38 -2.41 -11.53
N ARG A 291 -4.44 -2.42 -10.58
CA ARG A 291 -3.10 -1.85 -10.76
C ARG A 291 -2.33 -2.51 -11.90
N TYR A 292 -2.32 -3.84 -11.93
CA TYR A 292 -1.66 -4.61 -12.97
C TYR A 292 -2.18 -4.26 -14.37
N VAL A 293 -3.50 -4.17 -14.52
CA VAL A 293 -4.15 -3.75 -15.78
C VAL A 293 -3.77 -2.33 -16.15
N ALA A 294 -3.93 -1.37 -15.25
CA ALA A 294 -3.63 0.05 -15.50
C ALA A 294 -2.16 0.25 -15.87
N LYS A 295 -1.24 -0.40 -15.17
CA LYS A 295 0.20 -0.31 -15.45
C LYS A 295 0.55 -0.84 -16.83
N ASN A 296 0.03 -2.00 -17.22
CA ASN A 296 0.28 -2.57 -18.55
C ASN A 296 -0.31 -1.72 -19.68
N ILE A 297 -1.48 -1.10 -19.48
CA ILE A 297 -2.08 -0.18 -20.46
C ILE A 297 -1.17 1.04 -20.68
N VAL A 298 -0.70 1.67 -19.62
CA VAL A 298 0.18 2.85 -19.70
C VAL A 298 1.55 2.47 -20.26
N ALA A 299 2.13 1.38 -19.79
CA ALA A 299 3.42 0.88 -20.28
C ALA A 299 3.38 0.47 -21.76
N ALA A 300 2.24 0.00 -22.26
CA ALA A 300 2.05 -0.29 -23.69
C ALA A 300 1.90 0.98 -24.55
N GLY A 301 1.76 2.15 -23.94
CA GLY A 301 1.57 3.43 -24.65
C GLY A 301 0.12 3.70 -25.09
N LEU A 302 -0.85 2.91 -24.60
CA LEU A 302 -2.28 3.11 -24.93
C LEU A 302 -2.88 4.35 -24.26
N ALA A 303 -2.29 4.82 -23.16
CA ALA A 303 -2.64 6.07 -22.47
C ALA A 303 -1.44 6.57 -21.66
N ASP A 304 -1.40 7.88 -21.35
CA ASP A 304 -0.43 8.46 -20.41
C ASP A 304 -0.86 8.29 -18.96
N LYS A 305 -2.17 8.25 -18.72
CA LYS A 305 -2.81 8.02 -17.41
C LYS A 305 -3.96 7.04 -17.60
N CYS A 306 -4.13 6.13 -16.66
CA CYS A 306 -5.22 5.17 -16.71
C CYS A 306 -5.70 4.86 -15.29
N GLU A 307 -7.00 5.07 -15.06
CA GLU A 307 -7.68 4.63 -13.85
C GLU A 307 -8.69 3.54 -14.22
N ILE A 308 -8.67 2.45 -13.48
CA ILE A 308 -9.56 1.32 -13.64
C ILE A 308 -10.44 1.20 -12.39
N GLN A 309 -11.76 1.07 -12.57
CA GLN A 309 -12.67 0.67 -11.51
C GLN A 309 -13.20 -0.73 -11.78
N LEU A 310 -13.12 -1.59 -10.79
CA LEU A 310 -13.77 -2.90 -10.77
C LEU A 310 -14.83 -2.92 -9.67
N SER A 311 -15.93 -3.63 -9.87
CA SER A 311 -16.91 -3.88 -8.82
C SER A 311 -17.38 -5.33 -8.82
N TYR A 312 -17.76 -5.80 -7.62
CA TYR A 312 -18.20 -7.18 -7.40
C TYR A 312 -19.45 -7.19 -6.52
N ALA A 313 -20.22 -8.26 -6.63
CA ALA A 313 -21.26 -8.63 -5.70
C ALA A 313 -20.84 -9.87 -4.91
N ILE A 314 -21.19 -9.95 -3.63
CA ILE A 314 -20.84 -11.10 -2.79
C ILE A 314 -21.36 -12.41 -3.43
N GLY A 315 -20.53 -13.44 -3.44
CA GLY A 315 -20.87 -14.74 -3.99
C GLY A 315 -21.00 -14.80 -5.52
N VAL A 316 -20.63 -13.74 -6.24
CA VAL A 316 -20.61 -13.69 -7.72
C VAL A 316 -19.16 -13.63 -8.19
N ALA A 317 -18.79 -14.45 -9.16
CA ALA A 317 -17.41 -14.51 -9.65
C ALA A 317 -17.10 -13.37 -10.62
N ARG A 318 -17.98 -13.05 -11.53
CA ARG A 318 -17.74 -12.04 -12.57
C ARG A 318 -17.87 -10.63 -12.02
N PRO A 319 -16.97 -9.69 -12.40
CA PRO A 319 -17.16 -8.29 -12.06
C PRO A 319 -18.53 -7.77 -12.53
N THR A 320 -19.23 -7.07 -11.66
CA THR A 320 -20.52 -6.41 -12.01
C THR A 320 -20.29 -5.23 -12.95
N SER A 321 -19.12 -4.58 -12.88
CA SER A 321 -18.72 -3.54 -13.83
C SER A 321 -17.21 -3.43 -13.95
N ILE A 322 -16.77 -2.95 -15.13
CA ILE A 322 -15.41 -2.48 -15.40
C ILE A 322 -15.55 -1.09 -16.00
N ASN A 323 -14.90 -0.11 -15.39
CA ASN A 323 -14.87 1.25 -15.89
C ASN A 323 -13.43 1.71 -16.08
N VAL A 324 -13.18 2.45 -17.16
CA VAL A 324 -11.86 3.00 -17.49
C VAL A 324 -11.98 4.51 -17.66
N ASN A 325 -11.01 5.24 -17.15
CA ASN A 325 -10.83 6.65 -17.39
C ASN A 325 -9.35 6.93 -17.74
N THR A 326 -9.09 7.38 -18.94
CA THR A 326 -7.75 7.76 -19.40
C THR A 326 -7.49 9.26 -19.29
N PHE A 327 -8.42 10.01 -18.72
CA PHE A 327 -8.30 11.48 -18.56
C PHE A 327 -8.02 12.21 -19.89
N GLY A 328 -8.55 11.68 -20.97
CA GLY A 328 -8.35 12.24 -22.33
C GLY A 328 -7.00 11.90 -22.96
N THR A 329 -6.18 11.06 -22.34
CA THR A 329 -4.84 10.69 -22.86
C THR A 329 -4.84 9.39 -23.68
N GLY A 330 -5.97 8.70 -23.76
CA GLY A 330 -6.12 7.42 -24.46
C GLY A 330 -5.86 7.52 -25.97
N LYS A 331 -5.15 6.54 -26.53
CA LYS A 331 -4.96 6.40 -27.99
C LYS A 331 -6.18 5.74 -28.64
N VAL A 332 -6.97 5.02 -27.85
CA VAL A 332 -8.28 4.49 -28.18
C VAL A 332 -9.29 4.98 -27.16
N SER A 333 -10.59 4.83 -27.44
CA SER A 333 -11.62 5.26 -26.49
C SER A 333 -11.61 4.43 -25.20
N ASP A 334 -12.06 5.03 -24.09
CA ASP A 334 -12.18 4.33 -22.80
C ASP A 334 -13.08 3.09 -22.92
N GLY A 335 -14.17 3.15 -23.72
CA GLY A 335 -15.02 2.00 -24.01
C GLY A 335 -14.28 0.88 -24.73
N LYS A 336 -13.41 1.21 -25.68
CA LYS A 336 -12.58 0.21 -26.37
C LYS A 336 -11.57 -0.42 -25.41
N LEU A 337 -11.02 0.35 -24.47
CA LEU A 337 -10.15 -0.20 -23.43
C LEU A 337 -10.89 -1.21 -22.53
N VAL A 338 -12.17 -1.00 -22.21
CA VAL A 338 -12.96 -2.00 -21.47
C VAL A 338 -13.05 -3.32 -22.22
N GLU A 339 -13.28 -3.30 -23.56
CA GLU A 339 -13.28 -4.51 -24.38
C GLU A 339 -11.92 -5.21 -24.35
N ILE A 340 -10.83 -4.45 -24.55
CA ILE A 340 -9.45 -4.96 -24.52
C ILE A 340 -9.14 -5.60 -23.17
N ILE A 341 -9.57 -5.00 -22.05
CA ILE A 341 -9.38 -5.56 -20.71
C ILE A 341 -10.08 -6.91 -20.58
N ARG A 342 -11.33 -7.01 -21.02
CA ARG A 342 -12.10 -8.27 -20.97
C ARG A 342 -11.46 -9.39 -21.81
N GLU A 343 -10.82 -9.04 -22.92
CA GLU A 343 -10.15 -10.00 -23.81
C GLU A 343 -8.82 -10.51 -23.24
N ASN A 344 -8.09 -9.70 -22.47
CA ASN A 344 -6.70 -9.97 -22.10
C ASN A 344 -6.50 -10.31 -20.61
N PHE A 345 -7.49 -10.06 -19.75
CA PHE A 345 -7.37 -10.25 -18.30
C PHE A 345 -8.58 -10.98 -17.73
N ASP A 346 -8.31 -12.01 -16.94
CA ASP A 346 -9.35 -12.69 -16.17
C ASP A 346 -9.50 -12.03 -14.79
N LEU A 347 -10.57 -11.25 -14.64
CA LEU A 347 -10.83 -10.47 -13.43
C LEU A 347 -11.84 -11.14 -12.47
N ARG A 348 -12.13 -12.43 -12.66
CA ARG A 348 -12.82 -13.25 -11.67
C ARG A 348 -11.87 -13.51 -10.47
N PRO A 349 -12.36 -13.65 -9.22
CA PRO A 349 -11.49 -13.86 -8.06
C PRO A 349 -10.47 -15.00 -8.26
N ALA A 350 -10.89 -16.16 -8.71
CA ALA A 350 -9.97 -17.29 -9.01
C ALA A 350 -9.01 -16.98 -10.16
N GLY A 351 -9.46 -16.25 -11.17
CA GLY A 351 -8.63 -15.78 -12.28
C GLY A 351 -7.52 -14.85 -11.82
N ILE A 352 -7.85 -13.89 -10.98
CA ILE A 352 -6.88 -12.94 -10.36
C ILE A 352 -5.84 -13.70 -9.53
N ILE A 353 -6.29 -14.59 -8.65
CA ILE A 353 -5.40 -15.39 -7.79
C ILE A 353 -4.40 -16.18 -8.63
N ARG A 354 -4.87 -16.80 -9.72
CA ARG A 354 -4.02 -17.57 -10.66
C ARG A 354 -3.09 -16.64 -11.44
N MET A 355 -3.61 -15.56 -12.02
CA MET A 355 -2.86 -14.63 -12.87
C MET A 355 -1.71 -13.96 -12.12
N LEU A 356 -1.94 -13.61 -10.85
CA LEU A 356 -0.96 -12.91 -10.01
C LEU A 356 -0.26 -13.84 -9.01
N ASP A 357 -0.55 -15.14 -9.00
CA ASP A 357 0.03 -16.13 -8.09
C ASP A 357 -0.01 -15.67 -6.62
N LEU A 358 -1.22 -15.34 -6.14
CA LEU A 358 -1.42 -14.67 -4.84
C LEU A 358 -1.44 -15.59 -3.63
N ARG A 359 -1.38 -16.92 -3.79
CA ARG A 359 -1.35 -17.87 -2.66
C ARG A 359 0.07 -18.12 -2.15
N ARG A 360 0.83 -17.05 -1.99
CA ARG A 360 2.21 -17.06 -1.47
C ARG A 360 2.36 -16.10 -0.30
N PRO A 361 3.33 -16.31 0.60
CA PRO A 361 3.60 -15.39 1.71
C PRO A 361 4.40 -14.16 1.23
N ILE A 362 3.74 -13.24 0.51
CA ILE A 362 4.33 -12.05 -0.12
C ILE A 362 3.80 -10.73 0.45
N TYR A 363 3.00 -10.77 1.50
CA TYR A 363 2.18 -9.63 1.92
C TYR A 363 2.87 -8.73 2.95
N LYS A 364 3.61 -9.26 3.93
CA LYS A 364 4.31 -8.45 4.94
C LYS A 364 5.21 -7.37 4.32
N GLN A 365 5.89 -7.68 3.22
CA GLN A 365 6.77 -6.74 2.52
C GLN A 365 6.03 -5.54 1.91
N THR A 366 4.71 -5.59 1.77
CA THR A 366 3.88 -4.49 1.24
C THR A 366 3.35 -3.56 2.33
N ALA A 367 3.48 -3.93 3.60
CA ALA A 367 2.82 -3.26 4.71
C ALA A 367 3.30 -1.81 4.94
N ALA A 368 4.48 -1.44 4.45
CA ALA A 368 4.98 -0.07 4.50
C ALA A 368 5.55 0.35 3.14
N TYR A 369 5.56 1.66 2.88
CA TYR A 369 6.11 2.29 1.66
C TYR A 369 5.31 2.02 0.38
N GLY A 370 4.02 1.76 0.52
CA GLY A 370 3.08 1.54 -0.57
C GLY A 370 3.05 0.11 -1.12
N HIS A 371 1.90 -0.27 -1.66
CA HIS A 371 1.69 -1.56 -2.30
C HIS A 371 2.04 -1.53 -3.80
N PHE A 372 2.17 -0.34 -4.39
CA PHE A 372 2.36 -0.14 -5.82
C PHE A 372 3.64 0.64 -6.14
N GLY A 373 4.19 0.43 -7.34
CA GLY A 373 5.38 1.10 -7.79
C GLY A 373 6.67 0.69 -7.06
N ARG A 374 6.67 -0.48 -6.43
CA ARG A 374 7.81 -1.01 -5.68
C ARG A 374 8.84 -1.62 -6.64
N THR A 375 10.09 -1.22 -6.48
CA THR A 375 11.23 -1.78 -7.23
C THR A 375 12.22 -2.52 -6.34
N ASP A 376 12.04 -2.45 -5.04
CA ASP A 376 12.85 -3.09 -4.00
C ASP A 376 12.36 -4.50 -3.63
N VAL A 377 11.16 -4.87 -4.06
CA VAL A 377 10.53 -6.18 -3.83
C VAL A 377 9.87 -6.69 -5.11
N ASP A 378 9.82 -8.01 -5.28
CA ASP A 378 9.18 -8.65 -6.43
C ASP A 378 7.69 -8.85 -6.16
N LEU A 379 6.86 -8.02 -6.79
CA LEU A 379 5.40 -8.07 -6.66
C LEU A 379 4.76 -8.41 -8.01
N PRO A 380 3.92 -9.46 -8.08
CA PRO A 380 3.34 -9.93 -9.35
C PRO A 380 2.53 -8.88 -10.10
N TRP A 381 1.81 -8.01 -9.38
CA TRP A 381 0.98 -6.95 -9.98
C TRP A 381 1.76 -5.76 -10.54
N GLU A 382 3.08 -5.75 -10.33
CA GLU A 382 3.97 -4.75 -10.94
C GLU A 382 4.62 -5.23 -12.26
N LYS A 383 4.36 -6.47 -12.69
CA LYS A 383 4.87 -7.03 -13.96
C LYS A 383 4.27 -6.34 -15.17
N MET A 384 5.08 -6.20 -16.22
CA MET A 384 4.71 -5.61 -17.51
C MET A 384 4.68 -6.66 -18.63
N ASP A 385 4.30 -7.87 -18.31
CA ASP A 385 4.31 -9.03 -19.19
C ASP A 385 3.15 -9.05 -20.21
N LYS A 386 2.20 -8.12 -20.09
CA LYS A 386 1.10 -7.92 -21.06
C LYS A 386 1.36 -6.79 -22.06
N VAL A 387 2.46 -6.08 -21.94
CA VAL A 387 2.75 -4.90 -22.78
C VAL A 387 2.76 -5.24 -24.26
N GLU A 388 3.47 -6.31 -24.67
CA GLU A 388 3.55 -6.70 -26.08
C GLU A 388 2.19 -7.15 -26.63
N ASP A 389 1.39 -7.86 -25.82
CA ASP A 389 0.03 -8.26 -26.20
C ASP A 389 -0.90 -7.05 -26.39
N LEU A 390 -0.70 -5.99 -25.61
CA LEU A 390 -1.52 -4.78 -25.68
C LEU A 390 -1.11 -3.82 -26.80
N LYS A 391 0.16 -3.80 -27.19
CA LYS A 391 0.64 -2.95 -28.31
C LYS A 391 -0.06 -3.21 -29.64
N LYS A 392 -0.64 -4.39 -29.84
CA LYS A 392 -1.42 -4.70 -31.07
C LYS A 392 -2.68 -3.84 -31.24
N TYR A 393 -3.10 -3.12 -30.21
CA TYR A 393 -4.25 -2.22 -30.25
C TYR A 393 -3.89 -0.75 -30.51
N LEU A 394 -2.58 -0.43 -30.62
CA LEU A 394 -2.10 0.88 -31.08
C LEU A 394 -2.31 1.02 -32.59
#